data_757855f7b1afe60671f4938bfde67e0c
#
_entry.id   757855f7b1afe60671f4938bfde67e0c
#
_cell.length_a   1.000
_cell.length_b   1.000
_cell.length_c   1.000
_cell.angle_alpha   90.00
_cell.angle_beta   90.00
_cell.angle_gamma   90.00
#
_symmetry.space_group_name_H-M   'P 1'
#
loop_
_entity.id
_entity.type
_entity.pdbx_description
1 polymer ?
#
loop_
_entity_poly.entity_id
_entity_poly.type
_entity_poly.pdbx_seq_one_letter_code
_entity_poly.pdbx_strand_id
1 'polypeptide(L)'
;KVEEFESIYNNRVRELTTSMAFSHTTSSSFDYSGEREPLFLSRGAVEKNLTTEDLHHNPFETYPENQKGEKLLAVKVSTFGAVKKSLFAGADWVYLSGEVSPVRGESWTSKNLEEVTKIVHDTGKRIAWGTPRICMSRELSEVEWLCEKASKFGVDGVLVQNMGALKYARDYGLNIIADFSFNILNTCSIRLLEQSGVSRLTASLESSFDNLFSLARDSTLPLECIVHGSLPSMLLEHCLPAMLVTKSNAKGVCRFPCRYIDYALKDEKGEVRSIEVDQYCRNHIMFSTDLCVLPYLNSFIKTNVEVFRIEAQYYEDTVVEKVVKLYRNRLDQFEDNPDVFYPVRESEWEELVEKSPRGLGLCAYAQDVTKSRSTLEVMKTSI
;
A
#
# COMPACT_ATOMS: atom_id res chain seq x y z
N LYS A 1 -17.13 38.99 -12.87
CA LYS A 1 -17.10 37.57 -12.43
C LYS A 1 -17.31 36.59 -13.62
N VAL A 2 -18.24 36.87 -14.57
CA VAL A 2 -18.40 36.03 -15.76
C VAL A 2 -17.19 36.16 -16.68
N GLU A 3 -16.75 37.39 -16.95
CA GLU A 3 -15.56 37.68 -17.78
C GLU A 3 -14.26 37.11 -17.13
N GLU A 4 -14.15 37.14 -15.81
CA GLU A 4 -13.05 36.56 -15.08
C GLU A 4 -13.06 35.00 -15.18
N PHE A 5 -14.24 34.40 -15.10
CA PHE A 5 -14.41 32.96 -15.30
C PHE A 5 -14.11 32.54 -16.73
N GLU A 6 -14.59 33.31 -17.73
CA GLU A 6 -14.30 33.07 -19.15
C GLU A 6 -12.82 33.20 -19.48
N SER A 7 -12.12 34.15 -18.84
CA SER A 7 -10.68 34.31 -18.99
C SER A 7 -9.92 33.10 -18.42
N ILE A 8 -10.28 32.64 -17.20
CA ILE A 8 -9.71 31.43 -16.60
C ILE A 8 -10.03 30.20 -17.44
N TYR A 9 -11.23 30.12 -17.98
CA TYR A 9 -11.69 29.04 -18.84
C TYR A 9 -10.89 28.95 -20.14
N ASN A 10 -10.68 30.08 -20.82
CA ASN A 10 -10.00 30.14 -22.11
C ASN A 10 -8.46 30.00 -22.01
N ASN A 11 -7.87 30.29 -20.85
CA ASN A 11 -6.44 30.20 -20.63
C ASN A 11 -5.99 28.87 -20.01
N ARG A 12 -6.86 27.85 -19.98
CA ARG A 12 -6.48 26.53 -19.44
C ARG A 12 -5.58 25.76 -20.39
N VAL A 13 -4.63 25.07 -19.80
CA VAL A 13 -3.71 24.19 -20.53
C VAL A 13 -4.37 22.91 -21.03
N ARG A 14 -5.53 22.54 -20.48
CA ARG A 14 -6.32 21.36 -20.85
C ARG A 14 -7.75 21.70 -21.15
N GLU A 15 -8.35 21.03 -22.13
CA GLU A 15 -9.78 21.12 -22.39
C GLU A 15 -10.62 20.64 -21.20
N LEU A 16 -11.77 21.26 -20.99
CA LEU A 16 -12.78 20.74 -20.07
C LEU A 16 -13.39 19.49 -20.67
N THR A 17 -13.12 18.36 -20.05
CA THR A 17 -13.90 17.16 -20.29
C THR A 17 -14.85 16.93 -19.12
N THR A 18 -16.06 16.46 -19.37
CA THR A 18 -16.82 15.77 -18.34
C THR A 18 -15.97 14.58 -17.93
N SER A 19 -15.68 14.41 -16.64
CA SER A 19 -14.80 13.33 -16.18
C SER A 19 -15.30 11.98 -16.73
N MET A 20 -14.39 11.03 -16.89
CA MET A 20 -14.73 9.67 -17.38
C MET A 20 -15.85 8.99 -16.56
N ALA A 21 -16.11 9.48 -15.33
CA ALA A 21 -17.21 9.01 -14.50
C ALA A 21 -18.60 9.39 -15.02
N PHE A 22 -18.71 10.43 -15.87
CA PHE A 22 -19.99 10.97 -16.33
C PHE A 22 -20.18 10.91 -17.85
N SER A 23 -19.16 10.51 -18.60
CA SER A 23 -19.22 10.37 -20.06
C SER A 23 -18.68 9.03 -20.54
N HIS A 24 -19.26 8.53 -21.63
CA HIS A 24 -18.67 7.37 -22.32
C HIS A 24 -17.33 7.78 -22.94
N THR A 25 -16.26 7.08 -22.59
CA THR A 25 -14.97 7.25 -23.24
C THR A 25 -15.01 6.69 -24.65
N THR A 26 -14.66 7.53 -25.59
CA THR A 26 -14.41 7.15 -26.99
C THR A 26 -12.92 7.28 -27.28
N SER A 27 -12.46 6.83 -28.44
CA SER A 27 -11.07 7.03 -28.87
C SER A 27 -10.67 8.52 -28.89
N SER A 28 -11.62 9.44 -29.10
CA SER A 28 -11.39 10.88 -29.01
C SER A 28 -11.31 11.45 -27.60
N SER A 29 -11.59 10.64 -26.57
CA SER A 29 -11.42 11.05 -25.18
C SER A 29 -9.97 10.94 -24.68
N PHE A 30 -9.10 10.37 -25.49
CA PHE A 30 -7.68 10.25 -25.18
C PHE A 30 -6.91 11.30 -25.98
N ASP A 31 -6.13 12.10 -25.27
CA ASP A 31 -5.21 13.02 -25.93
C ASP A 31 -3.96 12.25 -26.38
N TYR A 32 -3.85 12.07 -27.70
CA TYR A 32 -2.69 11.45 -28.34
C TYR A 32 -1.64 12.48 -28.80
N SER A 33 -1.84 13.78 -28.50
CA SER A 33 -0.91 14.82 -28.93
C SER A 33 0.48 14.68 -28.34
N GLY A 34 0.61 13.95 -27.24
CA GLY A 34 1.86 13.78 -26.51
C GLY A 34 2.31 15.05 -25.76
N GLU A 35 1.49 16.11 -25.76
CA GLU A 35 1.73 17.29 -24.95
C GLU A 35 1.57 16.94 -23.48
N ARG A 36 2.70 16.86 -22.78
CA ARG A 36 2.75 16.62 -21.35
C ARG A 36 2.75 17.94 -20.59
N GLU A 37 2.25 17.91 -19.36
CA GLU A 37 2.52 19.00 -18.43
C GLU A 37 4.02 19.31 -18.36
N PRO A 38 4.40 20.57 -18.23
CA PRO A 38 5.81 20.93 -18.10
C PRO A 38 6.48 20.08 -17.00
N LEU A 39 7.67 19.56 -17.29
CA LEU A 39 8.41 18.65 -16.40
C LEU A 39 8.58 19.17 -14.97
N PHE A 40 8.58 20.50 -14.78
CA PHE A 40 8.67 21.09 -13.44
C PHE A 40 7.40 20.98 -12.60
N LEU A 41 6.24 20.65 -13.21
CA LEU A 41 4.98 20.39 -12.52
C LEU A 41 4.75 18.89 -12.27
N SER A 42 5.38 18.03 -13.06
CA SER A 42 5.29 16.58 -12.87
C SER A 42 6.47 16.10 -12.03
N ARG A 43 6.21 15.68 -10.81
CA ARG A 43 7.14 14.79 -10.11
C ARG A 43 7.01 13.43 -10.77
N GLY A 44 8.00 13.07 -11.58
CA GLY A 44 8.03 11.73 -12.18
C GLY A 44 7.99 10.68 -11.07
N ALA A 45 7.11 9.71 -11.17
CA ALA A 45 7.18 8.54 -10.33
C ALA A 45 8.52 7.85 -10.61
N VAL A 46 9.37 7.79 -9.60
CA VAL A 46 10.65 7.10 -9.72
C VAL A 46 10.41 5.67 -9.23
N GLU A 47 10.09 4.80 -10.17
CA GLU A 47 10.11 3.37 -9.91
C GLU A 47 11.54 2.88 -10.19
N LYS A 48 12.28 2.62 -9.13
CA LYS A 48 13.62 2.05 -9.24
C LYS A 48 13.54 0.56 -8.97
N ASN A 49 13.87 -0.23 -9.98
CA ASN A 49 14.09 -1.65 -9.82
C ASN A 49 15.35 -1.90 -8.99
N LEU A 50 15.24 -2.78 -8.02
CA LEU A 50 16.37 -3.25 -7.22
C LEU A 50 17.14 -4.34 -7.97
N THR A 51 18.44 -4.29 -7.87
CA THR A 51 19.37 -5.26 -8.43
C THR A 51 20.29 -5.82 -7.34
N THR A 52 21.11 -6.80 -7.66
CA THR A 52 22.15 -7.33 -6.75
C THR A 52 23.16 -6.27 -6.31
N GLU A 53 23.41 -5.24 -7.12
CA GLU A 53 24.28 -4.12 -6.74
C GLU A 53 23.74 -3.31 -5.57
N ASP A 54 22.41 -3.22 -5.44
CA ASP A 54 21.75 -2.50 -4.35
C ASP A 54 21.93 -3.20 -3.00
N LEU A 55 22.32 -4.46 -2.95
CA LEU A 55 22.63 -5.19 -1.71
C LEU A 55 23.91 -4.66 -1.02
N HIS A 56 24.81 -4.01 -1.79
CA HIS A 56 26.10 -3.52 -1.33
C HIS A 56 26.14 -2.01 -1.14
N HIS A 57 25.05 -1.30 -1.43
CA HIS A 57 24.98 0.16 -1.32
C HIS A 57 23.72 0.58 -0.55
N ASN A 58 23.93 1.18 0.62
CA ASN A 58 22.83 1.74 1.40
C ASN A 58 22.73 3.27 1.18
N PRO A 59 21.72 3.77 0.48
CA PRO A 59 21.54 5.20 0.29
C PRO A 59 21.05 5.94 1.54
N PHE A 60 20.73 5.22 2.62
CA PHE A 60 20.17 5.74 3.87
C PHE A 60 21.15 5.71 5.05
N GLU A 61 22.47 5.65 4.80
CA GLU A 61 23.50 5.46 5.83
C GLU A 61 23.68 6.64 6.81
N THR A 62 23.15 7.81 6.49
CA THR A 62 23.44 9.06 7.24
C THR A 62 22.45 9.40 8.36
N TYR A 63 21.53 8.51 8.69
CA TYR A 63 20.52 8.78 9.71
C TYR A 63 20.97 8.43 11.12
N PRO A 64 20.58 9.25 12.12
CA PRO A 64 21.09 9.14 13.47
C PRO A 64 20.61 7.91 14.23
N GLU A 65 21.31 7.68 15.33
CA GLU A 65 21.28 6.49 16.16
C GLU A 65 19.90 6.12 16.69
N ASN A 66 19.70 4.85 16.57
CA ASN A 66 18.95 3.87 17.33
C ASN A 66 17.98 4.36 18.39
N GLN A 67 16.69 4.17 18.15
CA GLN A 67 15.68 4.30 19.16
C GLN A 67 15.23 2.92 19.65
N LYS A 68 15.32 2.74 20.97
CA LYS A 68 14.91 1.51 21.65
C LYS A 68 13.39 1.39 21.65
N GLY A 69 12.87 0.26 21.22
CA GLY A 69 11.44 -0.08 21.24
C GLY A 69 11.24 -1.42 20.57
N GLU A 70 10.19 -2.12 20.98
CA GLU A 70 9.77 -3.35 20.33
C GLU A 70 9.44 -3.08 18.84
N LYS A 71 9.93 -3.96 17.95
CA LYS A 71 9.70 -3.87 16.51
C LYS A 71 8.77 -4.99 16.07
N LEU A 72 7.54 -4.63 15.74
CA LEU A 72 6.49 -5.58 15.42
C LEU A 72 6.39 -5.81 13.92
N LEU A 73 6.06 -7.04 13.54
CA LEU A 73 5.83 -7.44 12.17
C LEU A 73 4.34 -7.67 11.93
N ALA A 74 3.73 -6.87 11.05
CA ALA A 74 2.35 -7.02 10.61
C ALA A 74 2.30 -7.60 9.19
N VAL A 75 1.34 -8.47 8.92
CA VAL A 75 1.16 -9.09 7.60
C VAL A 75 -0.31 -8.97 7.18
N LYS A 76 -0.56 -8.30 6.06
CA LYS A 76 -1.90 -8.17 5.49
C LYS A 76 -2.13 -9.26 4.46
N VAL A 77 -3.20 -10.02 4.65
CA VAL A 77 -3.51 -11.23 3.88
C VAL A 77 -4.99 -11.30 3.49
N SER A 78 -5.33 -12.20 2.55
CA SER A 78 -6.70 -12.38 2.06
C SER A 78 -7.17 -13.85 2.03
N THR A 79 -6.39 -14.80 2.58
CA THR A 79 -6.74 -16.22 2.63
C THR A 79 -6.45 -16.83 4.01
N PHE A 80 -7.18 -17.88 4.39
CA PHE A 80 -6.88 -18.66 5.60
C PHE A 80 -5.50 -19.31 5.58
N GLY A 81 -5.07 -19.75 4.40
CA GLY A 81 -3.74 -20.34 4.23
C GLY A 81 -2.66 -19.32 4.56
N ALA A 82 -2.76 -18.11 4.01
CA ALA A 82 -1.85 -17.01 4.28
C ALA A 82 -1.84 -16.58 5.76
N VAL A 83 -3.00 -16.58 6.46
CA VAL A 83 -3.06 -16.36 7.91
C VAL A 83 -2.19 -17.36 8.65
N LYS A 84 -2.40 -18.66 8.41
CA LYS A 84 -1.63 -19.73 9.09
C LYS A 84 -0.14 -19.63 8.78
N LYS A 85 0.21 -19.36 7.53
CA LYS A 85 1.60 -19.21 7.07
C LYS A 85 2.27 -17.98 7.72
N SER A 86 1.57 -16.87 7.83
CA SER A 86 2.06 -15.65 8.52
C SER A 86 2.36 -15.91 9.99
N LEU A 87 1.43 -16.58 10.70
CA LEU A 87 1.60 -16.93 12.11
C LEU A 87 2.79 -17.88 12.31
N PHE A 88 2.88 -18.93 11.49
CA PHE A 88 3.98 -19.89 11.55
C PHE A 88 5.33 -19.24 11.29
N ALA A 89 5.38 -18.24 10.41
CA ALA A 89 6.59 -17.51 10.06
C ALA A 89 6.96 -16.37 11.05
N GLY A 90 6.15 -16.15 12.09
CA GLY A 90 6.47 -15.22 13.18
C GLY A 90 5.88 -13.82 13.06
N ALA A 91 4.77 -13.65 12.36
CA ALA A 91 4.03 -12.39 12.38
C ALA A 91 3.46 -12.09 13.78
N ASP A 92 3.53 -10.83 14.22
CA ASP A 92 2.96 -10.37 15.49
C ASP A 92 1.51 -9.90 15.31
N TRP A 93 1.21 -9.36 14.13
CA TRP A 93 -0.11 -8.95 13.71
C TRP A 93 -0.49 -9.60 12.38
N VAL A 94 -1.72 -10.05 12.28
CA VAL A 94 -2.34 -10.45 11.01
C VAL A 94 -3.45 -9.47 10.68
N TYR A 95 -3.39 -8.86 9.50
CA TYR A 95 -4.45 -7.98 9.01
C TYR A 95 -5.23 -8.68 7.91
N LEU A 96 -6.54 -8.76 8.06
CA LEU A 96 -7.40 -9.24 6.98
C LEU A 96 -7.67 -8.09 6.02
N SER A 97 -7.47 -8.32 4.73
CA SER A 97 -7.76 -7.29 3.73
C SER A 97 -9.26 -6.99 3.67
N GLY A 98 -9.62 -5.70 3.68
CA GLY A 98 -11.00 -5.24 3.43
C GLY A 98 -11.34 -5.18 1.94
N GLU A 99 -10.34 -5.32 1.08
CA GLU A 99 -10.46 -5.37 -0.38
C GLU A 99 -9.88 -6.70 -0.85
N VAL A 100 -10.76 -7.58 -1.34
CA VAL A 100 -10.42 -8.98 -1.63
C VAL A 100 -10.63 -9.26 -3.11
N SER A 101 -9.57 -9.70 -3.78
CA SER A 101 -9.69 -10.21 -5.15
C SER A 101 -10.51 -11.50 -5.16
N PRO A 102 -11.58 -11.59 -5.96
CA PRO A 102 -12.39 -12.81 -6.05
C PRO A 102 -11.66 -14.00 -6.68
N VAL A 103 -10.44 -13.78 -7.17
CA VAL A 103 -9.57 -14.83 -7.75
C VAL A 103 -8.50 -15.28 -6.78
N ARG A 104 -7.91 -14.33 -6.03
CA ARG A 104 -6.74 -14.58 -5.17
C ARG A 104 -7.05 -14.58 -3.68
N GLY A 105 -8.26 -14.19 -3.29
CA GLY A 105 -8.66 -14.08 -1.90
C GLY A 105 -9.93 -14.85 -1.59
N GLU A 106 -10.24 -14.93 -0.32
CA GLU A 106 -11.43 -15.61 0.20
C GLU A 106 -12.45 -14.58 0.72
N SER A 107 -13.73 -14.84 0.49
CA SER A 107 -14.79 -13.99 1.04
C SER A 107 -14.86 -14.13 2.56
N TRP A 108 -14.77 -13.00 3.26
CA TRP A 108 -14.88 -12.95 4.73
C TRP A 108 -16.35 -12.94 5.16
N THR A 109 -16.91 -14.11 5.44
CA THR A 109 -18.23 -14.27 6.07
C THR A 109 -18.11 -14.11 7.58
N SER A 110 -19.23 -13.87 8.27
CA SER A 110 -19.23 -13.79 9.75
C SER A 110 -18.61 -15.02 10.43
N LYS A 111 -18.88 -16.21 9.88
CA LYS A 111 -18.31 -17.47 10.39
C LYS A 111 -16.79 -17.53 10.17
N ASN A 112 -16.32 -17.16 8.99
CA ASN A 112 -14.89 -17.17 8.67
C ASN A 112 -14.13 -16.15 9.52
N LEU A 113 -14.71 -14.99 9.75
CA LEU A 113 -14.12 -13.92 10.58
C LEU A 113 -13.98 -14.35 12.04
N GLU A 114 -14.99 -15.02 12.60
CA GLU A 114 -14.94 -15.57 13.95
C GLU A 114 -13.86 -16.65 14.08
N GLU A 115 -13.83 -17.60 13.13
CA GLU A 115 -12.88 -18.70 13.10
C GLU A 115 -11.43 -18.19 12.98
N VAL A 116 -11.15 -17.26 12.06
CA VAL A 116 -9.79 -16.74 11.85
C VAL A 116 -9.32 -15.93 13.06
N THR A 117 -10.23 -15.15 13.68
CA THR A 117 -9.90 -14.39 14.89
C THR A 117 -9.46 -15.34 16.01
N LYS A 118 -10.22 -16.43 16.21
CA LYS A 118 -9.86 -17.45 17.19
C LYS A 118 -8.51 -18.11 16.89
N ILE A 119 -8.27 -18.49 15.62
CA ILE A 119 -6.99 -19.10 15.21
C ILE A 119 -5.81 -18.18 15.55
N VAL A 120 -5.92 -16.87 15.30
CA VAL A 120 -4.85 -15.92 15.62
C VAL A 120 -4.67 -15.80 17.13
N HIS A 121 -5.74 -15.65 17.90
CA HIS A 121 -5.68 -15.52 19.35
C HIS A 121 -5.15 -16.79 20.04
N ASP A 122 -5.47 -17.98 19.53
CA ASP A 122 -4.94 -19.25 20.04
C ASP A 122 -3.39 -19.34 19.93
N THR A 123 -2.77 -18.52 19.08
CA THR A 123 -1.30 -18.40 18.98
C THR A 123 -0.71 -17.28 19.84
N GLY A 124 -1.54 -16.53 20.58
CA GLY A 124 -1.13 -15.35 21.36
C GLY A 124 -0.76 -14.14 20.50
N LYS A 125 -1.12 -14.16 19.21
CA LYS A 125 -0.89 -13.05 18.27
C LYS A 125 -2.14 -12.18 18.11
N ARG A 126 -2.00 -11.05 17.41
CA ARG A 126 -3.04 -10.03 17.28
C ARG A 126 -3.62 -10.01 15.87
N ILE A 127 -4.90 -9.65 15.77
CA ILE A 127 -5.61 -9.55 14.49
C ILE A 127 -6.29 -8.20 14.34
N ALA A 128 -6.21 -7.65 13.13
CA ALA A 128 -7.01 -6.49 12.72
C ALA A 128 -7.81 -6.80 11.46
N TRP A 129 -9.03 -6.27 11.39
CA TRP A 129 -9.86 -6.40 10.20
C TRP A 129 -9.82 -5.11 9.39
N GLY A 130 -9.56 -5.23 8.09
CA GLY A 130 -9.50 -4.09 7.18
C GLY A 130 -10.87 -3.69 6.67
N THR A 131 -11.07 -2.39 6.47
CA THR A 131 -12.22 -1.83 5.74
C THR A 131 -11.80 -1.49 4.30
N PRO A 132 -12.74 -1.34 3.34
CA PRO A 132 -12.40 -0.89 1.99
C PRO A 132 -11.95 0.58 2.00
N ARG A 133 -11.06 0.95 1.06
CA ARG A 133 -10.60 2.35 0.88
C ARG A 133 -11.69 3.26 0.36
N ILE A 134 -12.40 2.82 -0.67
CA ILE A 134 -13.58 3.52 -1.17
C ILE A 134 -14.80 2.90 -0.51
N CYS A 135 -15.65 3.75 0.04
CA CYS A 135 -16.92 3.36 0.62
C CYS A 135 -18.00 4.36 0.21
N MET A 136 -18.88 3.92 -0.69
CA MET A 136 -20.05 4.71 -1.10
C MET A 136 -21.11 4.69 -0.02
N SER A 137 -22.01 5.68 -0.01
CA SER A 137 -23.10 5.75 0.98
C SER A 137 -23.94 4.47 1.04
N ARG A 138 -24.14 3.77 -0.09
CA ARG A 138 -24.84 2.50 -0.17
C ARG A 138 -24.12 1.32 0.49
N GLU A 139 -22.80 1.45 0.72
CA GLU A 139 -21.92 0.42 1.28
C GLU A 139 -21.62 0.63 2.76
N LEU A 140 -22.05 1.77 3.33
CA LEU A 140 -21.79 2.11 4.73
C LEU A 140 -22.37 1.08 5.70
N SER A 141 -23.52 0.45 5.38
CA SER A 141 -24.10 -0.62 6.21
C SER A 141 -23.22 -1.87 6.30
N GLU A 142 -22.42 -2.16 5.26
CA GLU A 142 -21.47 -3.28 5.30
C GLU A 142 -20.29 -2.96 6.21
N VAL A 143 -19.80 -1.71 6.19
CA VAL A 143 -18.75 -1.25 7.09
C VAL A 143 -19.24 -1.22 8.54
N GLU A 144 -20.48 -0.77 8.79
CA GLU A 144 -21.08 -0.81 10.10
C GLU A 144 -21.21 -2.24 10.64
N TRP A 145 -21.71 -3.16 9.80
CA TRP A 145 -21.78 -4.58 10.12
C TRP A 145 -20.40 -5.16 10.46
N LEU A 146 -19.36 -4.80 9.69
CA LEU A 146 -17.99 -5.25 9.95
C LEU A 146 -17.51 -4.78 11.33
N CYS A 147 -17.74 -3.51 11.68
CA CYS A 147 -17.36 -2.94 12.97
C CYS A 147 -18.14 -3.58 14.14
N GLU A 148 -19.45 -3.83 13.96
CA GLU A 148 -20.26 -4.56 14.93
C GLU A 148 -19.69 -5.96 15.19
N LYS A 149 -19.37 -6.71 14.14
CA LYS A 149 -18.80 -8.05 14.28
C LYS A 149 -17.39 -8.02 14.88
N ALA A 150 -16.57 -7.04 14.48
CA ALA A 150 -15.24 -6.84 15.03
C ALA A 150 -15.30 -6.63 16.56
N SER A 151 -16.20 -5.78 17.04
CA SER A 151 -16.44 -5.58 18.46
C SER A 151 -16.95 -6.86 19.14
N LYS A 152 -17.89 -7.55 18.51
CA LYS A 152 -18.47 -8.80 19.07
C LYS A 152 -17.44 -9.92 19.21
N PHE A 153 -16.56 -10.08 18.26
CA PHE A 153 -15.56 -11.17 18.26
C PHE A 153 -14.24 -10.76 18.92
N GLY A 154 -14.16 -9.53 19.45
CA GLY A 154 -13.04 -9.07 20.25
C GLY A 154 -11.73 -8.96 19.46
N VAL A 155 -11.78 -8.45 18.20
CA VAL A 155 -10.57 -8.22 17.43
C VAL A 155 -9.68 -7.15 18.06
N ASP A 156 -8.36 -7.27 17.90
CA ASP A 156 -7.41 -6.36 18.53
C ASP A 156 -7.36 -4.98 17.87
N GLY A 157 -7.89 -4.86 16.65
CA GLY A 157 -7.97 -3.59 15.95
C GLY A 157 -8.77 -3.65 14.65
N VAL A 158 -9.10 -2.47 14.12
CA VAL A 158 -9.68 -2.30 12.80
C VAL A 158 -8.80 -1.37 11.99
N LEU A 159 -8.33 -1.86 10.82
CA LEU A 159 -7.57 -1.10 9.86
C LEU A 159 -8.55 -0.27 9.01
N VAL A 160 -8.76 0.98 9.41
CA VAL A 160 -9.69 1.88 8.72
C VAL A 160 -9.02 2.60 7.57
N GLN A 161 -9.74 2.77 6.47
CA GLN A 161 -9.18 3.33 5.25
C GLN A 161 -9.91 4.60 4.76
N ASN A 162 -10.99 5.03 5.46
CA ASN A 162 -11.73 6.24 5.15
C ASN A 162 -12.45 6.78 6.39
N MET A 163 -12.88 8.06 6.32
CA MET A 163 -13.54 8.75 7.44
C MET A 163 -14.88 8.12 7.86
N GLY A 164 -15.62 7.51 6.93
CA GLY A 164 -16.86 6.79 7.24
C GLY A 164 -16.60 5.57 8.10
N ALA A 165 -15.60 4.77 7.74
CA ALA A 165 -15.16 3.61 8.51
C ALA A 165 -14.62 4.02 9.89
N LEU A 166 -13.86 5.11 9.97
CA LEU A 166 -13.36 5.66 11.23
C LEU A 166 -14.50 5.99 12.19
N LYS A 167 -15.57 6.60 11.68
CA LYS A 167 -16.76 6.90 12.50
C LYS A 167 -17.35 5.64 13.13
N TYR A 168 -17.61 4.61 12.33
CA TYR A 168 -18.20 3.36 12.84
C TYR A 168 -17.25 2.63 13.79
N ALA A 169 -15.96 2.53 13.46
CA ALA A 169 -14.98 1.92 14.35
C ALA A 169 -14.96 2.58 15.75
N ARG A 170 -15.05 3.92 15.78
CA ARG A 170 -15.17 4.68 17.03
C ARG A 170 -16.48 4.41 17.75
N ASP A 171 -17.61 4.41 17.04
CA ASP A 171 -18.94 4.21 17.63
C ASP A 171 -19.06 2.83 18.28
N TYR A 172 -18.34 1.82 17.78
CA TYR A 172 -18.26 0.48 18.37
C TYR A 172 -17.10 0.29 19.36
N GLY A 173 -16.39 1.35 19.72
CA GLY A 173 -15.30 1.32 20.72
C GLY A 173 -14.09 0.48 20.33
N LEU A 174 -13.81 0.36 19.02
CA LEU A 174 -12.73 -0.44 18.50
C LEU A 174 -11.38 0.29 18.59
N ASN A 175 -10.29 -0.47 18.70
CA ASN A 175 -8.94 0.05 18.53
C ASN A 175 -8.70 0.36 17.03
N ILE A 176 -8.40 1.62 16.71
CA ILE A 176 -8.41 2.14 15.34
C ILE A 176 -6.98 2.31 14.82
N ILE A 177 -6.68 1.60 13.73
CA ILE A 177 -5.45 1.75 12.97
C ILE A 177 -5.79 2.50 11.68
N ALA A 178 -5.31 3.74 11.50
CA ALA A 178 -5.53 4.48 10.27
C ALA A 178 -4.53 4.01 9.19
N ASP A 179 -5.06 3.53 8.05
CA ASP A 179 -4.23 3.00 6.96
C ASP A 179 -3.66 4.12 6.08
N PHE A 180 -2.73 3.76 5.19
CA PHE A 180 -2.01 4.68 4.29
C PHE A 180 -2.94 5.58 3.45
N SER A 181 -4.19 5.17 3.21
CA SER A 181 -5.19 5.94 2.45
C SER A 181 -5.62 7.25 3.13
N PHE A 182 -5.32 7.44 4.41
CA PHE A 182 -5.43 8.75 5.07
C PHE A 182 -4.35 9.74 4.64
N ASN A 183 -3.40 9.31 3.84
CA ASN A 183 -2.35 10.10 3.23
C ASN A 183 -1.58 10.98 4.25
N ILE A 184 -1.08 10.32 5.30
CA ILE A 184 -0.42 10.99 6.42
C ILE A 184 1.01 11.32 6.02
N LEU A 185 1.26 12.62 5.80
CA LEU A 185 2.55 13.17 5.37
C LEU A 185 3.10 14.25 6.32
N ASN A 186 2.37 14.59 7.38
CA ASN A 186 2.78 15.60 8.34
C ASN A 186 2.15 15.39 9.72
N THR A 187 2.76 16.02 10.75
CA THR A 187 2.34 15.91 12.14
C THR A 187 0.99 16.56 12.46
N CYS A 188 0.53 17.53 11.66
CA CYS A 188 -0.79 18.12 11.84
C CYS A 188 -1.90 17.10 11.55
N SER A 189 -1.72 16.28 10.49
CA SER A 189 -2.63 15.18 10.17
C SER A 189 -2.64 14.12 11.26
N ILE A 190 -1.47 13.81 11.85
CA ILE A 190 -1.35 12.87 12.99
C ILE A 190 -2.20 13.35 14.17
N ARG A 191 -2.03 14.61 14.59
CA ARG A 191 -2.79 15.18 15.72
C ARG A 191 -4.30 15.18 15.49
N LEU A 192 -4.75 15.45 14.26
CA LEU A 192 -6.16 15.40 13.91
C LEU A 192 -6.75 13.99 14.04
N LEU A 193 -6.01 12.98 13.58
CA LEU A 193 -6.43 11.58 13.67
C LEU A 193 -6.40 11.08 15.12
N GLU A 194 -5.40 11.48 15.92
CA GLU A 194 -5.33 11.21 17.35
C GLU A 194 -6.58 11.75 18.08
N GLN A 195 -6.96 13.01 17.83
CA GLN A 195 -8.18 13.61 18.36
C GLN A 195 -9.46 12.89 17.88
N SER A 196 -9.39 12.22 16.76
CA SER A 196 -10.48 11.41 16.20
C SER A 196 -10.55 9.99 16.78
N GLY A 197 -9.65 9.63 17.70
CA GLY A 197 -9.62 8.33 18.38
C GLY A 197 -8.75 7.27 17.70
N VAL A 198 -7.92 7.66 16.74
CA VAL A 198 -6.93 6.74 16.13
C VAL A 198 -5.84 6.44 17.15
N SER A 199 -5.44 5.18 17.26
CA SER A 199 -4.42 4.67 18.20
C SER A 199 -3.10 4.30 17.55
N ARG A 200 -3.08 4.04 16.25
CA ARG A 200 -1.90 3.79 15.41
C ARG A 200 -2.19 4.22 13.97
N LEU A 201 -1.16 4.58 13.24
CA LEU A 201 -1.31 5.04 11.87
C LEU A 201 -0.21 4.50 10.96
N THR A 202 -0.57 4.28 9.69
CA THR A 202 0.34 3.87 8.64
C THR A 202 0.76 5.08 7.82
N ALA A 203 2.06 5.25 7.61
CA ALA A 203 2.58 6.32 6.75
C ALA A 203 2.05 6.19 5.31
N SER A 204 1.89 7.32 4.63
CA SER A 204 1.46 7.36 3.23
C SER A 204 2.41 6.58 2.33
N LEU A 205 1.87 5.92 1.29
CA LEU A 205 2.66 5.29 0.22
C LEU A 205 3.46 6.30 -0.61
N GLU A 206 3.14 7.59 -0.50
CA GLU A 206 3.87 8.68 -1.16
C GLU A 206 5.00 9.27 -0.31
N SER A 207 5.21 8.75 0.92
CA SER A 207 6.31 9.19 1.78
C SER A 207 7.65 8.76 1.20
N SER A 208 8.57 9.72 1.08
CA SER A 208 9.98 9.41 0.95
C SER A 208 10.53 8.85 2.28
N PHE A 209 11.72 8.26 2.25
CA PHE A 209 12.37 7.80 3.48
C PHE A 209 12.63 8.95 4.46
N ASP A 210 13.07 10.11 3.97
CA ASP A 210 13.30 11.30 4.81
C ASP A 210 12.02 11.79 5.49
N ASN A 211 10.90 11.79 4.76
CA ASN A 211 9.62 12.16 5.34
C ASN A 211 9.16 11.13 6.39
N LEU A 212 9.30 9.84 6.10
CA LEU A 212 9.00 8.76 7.04
C LEU A 212 9.82 8.91 8.33
N PHE A 213 11.13 9.17 8.21
CA PHE A 213 12.01 9.39 9.33
C PHE A 213 11.55 10.58 10.19
N SER A 214 11.22 11.70 9.55
CA SER A 214 10.74 12.90 10.25
C SER A 214 9.39 12.65 10.95
N LEU A 215 8.46 11.95 10.28
CA LEU A 215 7.18 11.57 10.87
C LEU A 215 7.37 10.65 12.08
N ALA A 216 8.24 9.64 11.96
CA ALA A 216 8.50 8.69 13.02
C ALA A 216 9.12 9.36 14.25
N ARG A 217 10.00 10.35 14.05
CA ARG A 217 10.60 11.13 15.13
C ARG A 217 9.58 11.98 15.88
N ASP A 218 8.66 12.62 15.14
CA ASP A 218 7.79 13.69 15.65
C ASP A 218 6.34 13.20 15.90
N SER A 219 6.06 11.91 15.65
CA SER A 219 4.73 11.31 15.85
C SER A 219 4.38 11.20 17.33
N THR A 220 3.15 11.57 17.68
CA THR A 220 2.55 11.33 18.99
C THR A 220 1.88 9.94 19.11
N LEU A 221 1.69 9.28 17.98
CA LEU A 221 1.10 7.93 17.88
C LEU A 221 2.13 6.93 17.34
N PRO A 222 1.99 5.65 17.71
CA PRO A 222 2.73 4.57 17.06
C PRO A 222 2.62 4.65 15.55
N LEU A 223 3.76 4.60 14.86
CA LEU A 223 3.82 4.67 13.40
C LEU A 223 4.12 3.29 12.81
N GLU A 224 3.37 2.98 11.77
CA GLU A 224 3.56 1.80 10.93
C GLU A 224 4.08 2.22 9.56
N CYS A 225 4.99 1.45 8.97
CA CYS A 225 5.37 1.61 7.56
C CYS A 225 5.25 0.29 6.80
N ILE A 226 4.95 0.39 5.51
CA ILE A 226 4.92 -0.77 4.63
C ILE A 226 6.32 -1.00 4.10
N VAL A 227 6.82 -2.23 4.26
CA VAL A 227 8.20 -2.59 3.93
C VAL A 227 8.33 -3.61 2.82
N HIS A 228 7.24 -4.30 2.47
CA HIS A 228 7.23 -5.29 1.40
C HIS A 228 5.83 -5.50 0.84
N GLY A 229 5.76 -5.85 -0.43
CA GLY A 229 4.55 -6.40 -1.03
C GLY A 229 4.01 -5.62 -2.21
N SER A 230 2.90 -6.13 -2.73
CA SER A 230 2.22 -5.58 -3.89
C SER A 230 1.39 -4.38 -3.53
N LEU A 231 1.75 -3.21 -4.05
CA LEU A 231 1.07 -1.96 -3.75
C LEU A 231 0.29 -1.43 -4.95
N PRO A 232 -0.91 -0.88 -4.74
CA PRO A 232 -1.62 -0.18 -5.79
C PRO A 232 -1.08 1.23 -5.97
N SER A 233 -0.78 1.58 -7.21
CA SER A 233 -0.47 2.95 -7.62
C SER A 233 -1.73 3.77 -7.85
N MET A 234 -2.85 3.11 -8.20
CA MET A 234 -4.12 3.77 -8.48
C MET A 234 -5.30 2.85 -8.13
N LEU A 235 -6.40 3.43 -7.65
CA LEU A 235 -7.66 2.75 -7.41
C LEU A 235 -8.77 3.43 -8.23
N LEU A 236 -9.47 2.65 -9.04
CA LEU A 236 -10.52 3.11 -9.92
C LEU A 236 -11.85 2.47 -9.56
N GLU A 237 -12.90 3.28 -9.44
CA GLU A 237 -14.29 2.80 -9.35
C GLU A 237 -14.76 2.21 -10.70
N HIS A 238 -14.15 2.62 -11.80
CA HIS A 238 -14.47 2.14 -13.15
C HIS A 238 -13.83 0.79 -13.45
N CYS A 239 -14.62 -0.19 -13.91
CA CYS A 239 -14.12 -1.53 -14.21
C CYS A 239 -13.57 -1.62 -15.64
N LEU A 240 -12.23 -1.60 -15.78
CA LEU A 240 -11.54 -1.71 -17.07
C LEU A 240 -11.79 -3.06 -17.78
N PRO A 241 -11.72 -4.23 -17.11
CA PRO A 241 -12.05 -5.51 -17.74
C PRO A 241 -13.46 -5.56 -18.33
N ALA A 242 -14.46 -5.04 -17.61
CA ALA A 242 -15.81 -4.99 -18.11
C ALA A 242 -15.93 -4.10 -19.35
N MET A 243 -15.28 -2.94 -19.35
CA MET A 243 -15.26 -2.01 -20.48
C MET A 243 -14.64 -2.66 -21.73
N LEU A 244 -13.52 -3.34 -21.58
CA LEU A 244 -12.80 -3.98 -22.69
C LEU A 244 -13.60 -5.11 -23.33
N VAL A 245 -14.27 -5.94 -22.53
CA VAL A 245 -14.99 -7.13 -23.02
C VAL A 245 -16.36 -6.78 -23.58
N THR A 246 -17.09 -5.86 -22.95
CA THR A 246 -18.44 -5.52 -23.39
C THR A 246 -18.46 -4.67 -24.64
N LYS A 247 -17.34 -4.05 -25.04
CA LYS A 247 -17.16 -3.17 -26.23
C LYS A 247 -18.29 -2.14 -26.45
N SER A 248 -19.21 -2.03 -25.50
CA SER A 248 -20.44 -1.32 -25.74
C SER A 248 -21.03 -0.76 -24.48
N ASN A 249 -21.53 0.43 -24.66
CA ASN A 249 -22.83 0.83 -24.17
C ASN A 249 -23.30 -0.01 -22.99
N ALA A 250 -23.12 0.46 -21.83
CA ALA A 250 -23.73 0.30 -20.52
C ALA A 250 -24.87 -0.73 -20.27
N LYS A 251 -25.24 -1.56 -21.22
CA LYS A 251 -26.34 -2.54 -21.13
C LYS A 251 -25.89 -4.01 -21.23
N GLY A 252 -24.60 -4.26 -21.41
CA GLY A 252 -24.10 -5.63 -21.45
C GLY A 252 -23.95 -6.21 -20.03
N VAL A 253 -24.45 -7.42 -19.83
CA VAL A 253 -24.25 -8.14 -18.58
C VAL A 253 -22.76 -8.49 -18.46
N CYS A 254 -22.09 -7.99 -17.41
CA CYS A 254 -20.74 -8.40 -17.09
C CYS A 254 -20.72 -9.89 -16.72
N ARG A 255 -19.93 -10.69 -17.45
CA ARG A 255 -19.73 -12.12 -17.19
C ARG A 255 -18.49 -12.39 -16.32
N PHE A 256 -18.04 -11.39 -15.57
CA PHE A 256 -16.85 -11.45 -14.71
C PHE A 256 -15.58 -11.93 -15.43
N PRO A 257 -15.15 -11.28 -16.52
CA PRO A 257 -13.98 -11.70 -17.27
C PRO A 257 -12.71 -11.65 -16.44
N CYS A 258 -12.65 -10.79 -15.43
CA CYS A 258 -11.56 -10.69 -14.46
C CYS A 258 -11.33 -11.96 -13.61
N ARG A 259 -12.26 -12.93 -13.65
CA ARG A 259 -12.08 -14.23 -12.97
C ARG A 259 -11.29 -15.24 -13.79
N TYR A 260 -11.11 -14.99 -15.09
CA TYR A 260 -10.57 -15.96 -16.04
C TYR A 260 -9.38 -15.42 -16.83
N ILE A 261 -9.19 -14.11 -16.84
CA ILE A 261 -8.17 -13.42 -17.63
C ILE A 261 -7.49 -12.38 -16.76
N ASP A 262 -6.17 -12.42 -16.71
CA ASP A 262 -5.37 -11.37 -16.09
C ASP A 262 -5.29 -10.16 -17.02
N TYR A 263 -5.41 -8.97 -16.45
CA TYR A 263 -5.35 -7.71 -17.18
C TYR A 263 -4.18 -6.88 -16.69
N ALA A 264 -3.58 -6.14 -17.61
CA ALA A 264 -2.52 -5.21 -17.29
C ALA A 264 -2.56 -3.98 -18.21
N LEU A 265 -2.04 -2.87 -17.72
CA LEU A 265 -1.70 -1.71 -18.53
C LEU A 265 -0.22 -1.81 -18.89
N LYS A 266 0.11 -1.52 -20.14
CA LYS A 266 1.49 -1.40 -20.61
C LYS A 266 1.69 0.04 -21.11
N ASP A 267 2.70 0.71 -20.57
CA ASP A 267 3.03 2.05 -21.01
C ASP A 267 3.93 2.06 -22.27
N GLU A 268 4.24 3.24 -22.79
CA GLU A 268 5.09 3.40 -23.96
C GLU A 268 6.55 2.93 -23.75
N LYS A 269 7.01 2.89 -22.51
CA LYS A 269 8.33 2.38 -22.13
C LYS A 269 8.38 0.87 -22.00
N GLY A 270 7.22 0.21 -22.11
CA GLY A 270 7.08 -1.23 -21.98
C GLY A 270 6.84 -1.70 -20.53
N GLU A 271 6.71 -0.80 -19.57
CA GLU A 271 6.39 -1.12 -18.19
C GLU A 271 4.98 -1.71 -18.07
N VAL A 272 4.85 -2.80 -17.35
CA VAL A 272 3.59 -3.54 -17.19
C VAL A 272 3.08 -3.38 -15.78
N ARG A 273 1.83 -2.90 -15.66
CA ARG A 273 1.12 -2.71 -14.40
C ARG A 273 -0.10 -3.62 -14.36
N SER A 274 -0.08 -4.62 -13.50
CA SER A 274 -1.22 -5.54 -13.35
C SER A 274 -2.46 -4.80 -12.81
N ILE A 275 -3.62 -5.28 -13.22
CA ILE A 275 -4.93 -4.79 -12.75
C ILE A 275 -5.54 -5.90 -11.90
N GLU A 276 -5.63 -5.67 -10.61
CA GLU A 276 -6.39 -6.53 -9.69
C GLU A 276 -7.79 -5.95 -9.52
N VAL A 277 -8.80 -6.81 -9.47
CA VAL A 277 -10.19 -6.41 -9.28
C VAL A 277 -10.68 -6.92 -7.93
N ASP A 278 -11.30 -6.06 -7.13
CA ASP A 278 -11.85 -6.44 -5.82
C ASP A 278 -13.31 -6.93 -5.91
N GLN A 279 -13.88 -7.29 -4.76
CA GLN A 279 -15.26 -7.76 -4.63
C GLN A 279 -16.31 -6.71 -5.02
N TYR A 280 -15.94 -5.43 -5.06
CA TYR A 280 -16.80 -4.32 -5.48
C TYR A 280 -16.61 -3.95 -6.97
N CYS A 281 -15.84 -4.76 -7.71
CA CYS A 281 -15.44 -4.50 -9.11
C CYS A 281 -14.57 -3.23 -9.28
N ARG A 282 -13.93 -2.74 -8.22
CA ARG A 282 -12.94 -1.68 -8.27
C ARG A 282 -11.63 -2.23 -8.78
N ASN A 283 -10.93 -1.42 -9.55
CA ASN A 283 -9.68 -1.84 -10.17
C ASN A 283 -8.51 -1.21 -9.44
N HIS A 284 -7.61 -2.05 -8.96
CA HIS A 284 -6.34 -1.69 -8.35
C HIS A 284 -5.27 -1.82 -9.43
N ILE A 285 -4.79 -0.70 -9.94
CA ILE A 285 -3.65 -0.69 -10.85
C ILE A 285 -2.40 -0.73 -9.99
N MET A 286 -1.63 -1.82 -10.09
CA MET A 286 -0.48 -2.05 -9.24
C MET A 286 0.73 -1.24 -9.73
N PHE A 287 1.70 -0.97 -8.86
CA PHE A 287 3.04 -0.56 -9.30
C PHE A 287 3.64 -1.62 -10.22
N SER A 288 4.59 -1.23 -11.06
CA SER A 288 5.27 -2.16 -11.97
C SER A 288 6.15 -3.16 -11.21
N THR A 289 6.57 -2.81 -9.99
CA THR A 289 7.37 -3.66 -9.10
C THR A 289 6.69 -3.80 -7.74
N ASP A 290 7.00 -4.89 -7.03
CA ASP A 290 6.64 -5.03 -5.63
C ASP A 290 7.60 -4.23 -4.74
N LEU A 291 7.07 -3.57 -3.70
CA LEU A 291 7.92 -2.91 -2.72
C LEU A 291 8.80 -3.92 -2.01
N CYS A 292 10.08 -3.61 -1.86
CA CYS A 292 11.01 -4.39 -1.04
C CYS A 292 12.08 -3.48 -0.42
N VAL A 293 12.03 -3.30 0.88
CA VAL A 293 13.07 -2.56 1.62
C VAL A 293 14.07 -3.49 2.31
N LEU A 294 13.99 -4.80 2.08
CA LEU A 294 14.81 -5.79 2.78
C LEU A 294 16.31 -5.48 2.76
N PRO A 295 16.94 -5.03 1.64
CA PRO A 295 18.35 -4.64 1.62
C PRO A 295 18.68 -3.46 2.55
N TYR A 296 17.69 -2.63 2.83
CA TYR A 296 17.82 -1.39 3.59
C TYR A 296 17.10 -1.42 4.93
N LEU A 297 16.55 -2.58 5.31
CA LEU A 297 15.69 -2.74 6.48
C LEU A 297 16.37 -2.23 7.77
N ASN A 298 17.69 -2.40 7.89
CA ASN A 298 18.43 -1.88 9.04
C ASN A 298 18.25 -0.36 9.24
N SER A 299 18.20 0.42 8.16
CA SER A 299 17.95 1.87 8.24
C SER A 299 16.53 2.18 8.68
N PHE A 300 15.54 1.40 8.21
CA PHE A 300 14.15 1.54 8.61
C PHE A 300 13.95 1.16 10.09
N ILE A 301 14.57 0.07 10.56
CA ILE A 301 14.45 -0.38 11.96
C ILE A 301 15.03 0.66 12.92
N LYS A 302 16.08 1.39 12.51
CA LYS A 302 16.68 2.47 13.31
C LYS A 302 15.81 3.72 13.44
N THR A 303 14.70 3.82 12.70
CA THR A 303 13.71 4.88 12.88
C THR A 303 12.81 4.59 14.10
N ASN A 304 11.97 5.57 14.51
CA ASN A 304 10.94 5.37 15.53
C ASN A 304 9.69 4.64 15.02
N VAL A 305 9.75 4.06 13.84
CA VAL A 305 8.68 3.17 13.36
C VAL A 305 8.60 1.95 14.26
N GLU A 306 7.40 1.64 14.73
CA GLU A 306 7.15 0.51 15.63
C GLU A 306 6.69 -0.74 14.89
N VAL A 307 5.92 -0.57 13.80
CA VAL A 307 5.33 -1.70 13.07
C VAL A 307 5.79 -1.70 11.62
N PHE A 308 6.33 -2.82 11.18
CA PHE A 308 6.74 -3.08 9.80
C PHE A 308 5.72 -3.97 9.14
N ARG A 309 5.06 -3.48 8.08
CA ARG A 309 3.96 -4.21 7.43
C ARG A 309 4.34 -4.79 6.09
N ILE A 310 3.95 -6.05 5.88
CA ILE A 310 4.00 -6.77 4.61
C ILE A 310 2.60 -6.78 3.99
N GLU A 311 2.44 -6.28 2.76
CA GLU A 311 1.22 -6.31 1.95
C GLU A 311 1.21 -7.58 1.10
N ALA A 312 0.72 -8.68 1.67
CA ALA A 312 0.79 -10.01 1.08
C ALA A 312 -0.56 -10.53 0.54
N GLN A 313 -1.57 -9.67 0.40
CA GLN A 313 -2.93 -10.08 0.00
C GLN A 313 -3.03 -10.62 -1.43
N TYR A 314 -2.01 -10.42 -2.26
CA TYR A 314 -1.94 -10.91 -3.64
C TYR A 314 -0.92 -12.03 -3.83
N TYR A 315 -0.26 -12.46 -2.75
CA TYR A 315 0.76 -13.51 -2.78
C TYR A 315 0.14 -14.89 -2.55
N GLU A 316 0.78 -15.90 -3.12
CA GLU A 316 0.51 -17.30 -2.76
C GLU A 316 0.97 -17.57 -1.31
N ASP A 317 0.26 -18.45 -0.61
CA ASP A 317 0.52 -18.76 0.80
C ASP A 317 1.98 -19.18 1.08
N THR A 318 2.61 -19.88 0.15
CA THR A 318 4.01 -20.32 0.25
C THR A 318 5.00 -19.16 0.14
N VAL A 319 4.68 -18.14 -0.64
CA VAL A 319 5.46 -16.91 -0.77
C VAL A 319 5.32 -16.07 0.49
N VAL A 320 4.10 -15.97 1.03
CA VAL A 320 3.82 -15.28 2.30
C VAL A 320 4.73 -15.81 3.41
N GLU A 321 4.79 -17.13 3.61
CA GLU A 321 5.62 -17.76 4.63
C GLU A 321 7.10 -17.35 4.49
N LYS A 322 7.63 -17.41 3.28
CA LYS A 322 9.05 -17.09 3.01
C LYS A 322 9.38 -15.64 3.28
N VAL A 323 8.56 -14.72 2.76
CA VAL A 323 8.76 -13.28 2.95
C VAL A 323 8.67 -12.93 4.43
N VAL A 324 7.64 -13.38 5.12
CA VAL A 324 7.46 -13.10 6.56
C VAL A 324 8.66 -13.61 7.37
N LYS A 325 9.13 -14.82 7.09
CA LYS A 325 10.29 -15.41 7.78
C LYS A 325 11.57 -14.61 7.56
N LEU A 326 11.81 -14.10 6.34
CA LEU A 326 12.96 -13.26 6.06
C LEU A 326 12.95 -11.96 6.88
N TYR A 327 11.80 -11.27 6.91
CA TYR A 327 11.66 -10.04 7.69
C TYR A 327 11.73 -10.30 9.19
N ARG A 328 11.08 -11.37 9.70
CA ARG A 328 11.15 -11.73 11.14
C ARG A 328 12.57 -12.01 11.56
N ASN A 329 13.31 -12.81 10.80
CA ASN A 329 14.72 -13.11 11.12
C ASN A 329 15.57 -11.83 11.20
N ARG A 330 15.33 -10.83 10.34
CA ARG A 330 16.06 -9.55 10.39
C ARG A 330 15.69 -8.72 11.61
N LEU A 331 14.41 -8.69 11.98
CA LEU A 331 13.97 -7.99 13.20
C LEU A 331 14.56 -8.65 14.45
N ASP A 332 14.55 -9.99 14.55
CA ASP A 332 15.13 -10.72 15.67
C ASP A 332 16.65 -10.48 15.77
N GLN A 333 17.37 -10.55 14.65
CA GLN A 333 18.80 -10.25 14.60
C GLN A 333 19.13 -8.83 15.08
N PHE A 334 18.29 -7.85 14.72
CA PHE A 334 18.46 -6.48 15.18
C PHE A 334 18.15 -6.34 16.67
N GLU A 335 17.14 -7.01 17.20
CA GLU A 335 16.83 -7.02 18.63
C GLU A 335 17.99 -7.61 19.45
N ASP A 336 18.59 -8.70 18.96
CA ASP A 336 19.73 -9.35 19.61
C ASP A 336 21.00 -8.47 19.60
N ASN A 337 21.29 -7.80 18.47
CA ASN A 337 22.49 -6.98 18.28
C ASN A 337 22.20 -5.76 17.38
N PRO A 338 21.69 -4.67 17.96
CA PRO A 338 21.27 -3.48 17.20
C PRO A 338 22.38 -2.77 16.40
N ASP A 339 23.63 -2.94 16.84
CA ASP A 339 24.81 -2.29 16.24
C ASP A 339 25.42 -3.09 15.08
N VAL A 340 24.95 -4.32 14.87
CA VAL A 340 25.45 -5.19 13.81
C VAL A 340 24.63 -5.03 12.54
N PHE A 341 25.29 -4.81 11.42
CA PHE A 341 24.66 -4.84 10.11
C PHE A 341 24.55 -6.28 9.62
N TYR A 342 23.34 -6.71 9.30
CA TYR A 342 23.07 -8.03 8.74
C TYR A 342 22.73 -7.89 7.25
N PRO A 343 23.67 -8.12 6.32
CA PRO A 343 23.41 -8.04 4.90
C PRO A 343 22.45 -9.15 4.45
N VAL A 344 21.69 -8.86 3.40
CA VAL A 344 20.91 -9.90 2.73
C VAL A 344 21.86 -10.79 1.94
N ARG A 345 21.77 -12.10 2.11
CA ARG A 345 22.57 -13.06 1.37
C ARG A 345 22.10 -13.11 -0.09
N GLU A 346 23.00 -13.27 -1.03
CA GLU A 346 22.65 -13.38 -2.45
C GLU A 346 21.63 -14.48 -2.72
N SER A 347 21.79 -15.64 -2.07
CA SER A 347 20.83 -16.76 -2.21
C SER A 347 19.43 -16.44 -1.69
N GLU A 348 19.32 -15.64 -0.61
CA GLU A 348 18.02 -15.16 -0.10
C GLU A 348 17.38 -14.18 -1.07
N TRP A 349 18.22 -13.34 -1.69
CA TRP A 349 17.80 -12.37 -2.68
C TRP A 349 17.31 -13.03 -3.97
N GLU A 350 18.08 -13.97 -4.52
CA GLU A 350 17.73 -14.72 -5.73
C GLU A 350 16.40 -15.47 -5.53
N GLU A 351 16.22 -16.13 -4.38
CA GLU A 351 14.95 -16.80 -4.06
C GLU A 351 13.78 -15.82 -3.99
N LEU A 352 13.98 -14.63 -3.43
CA LEU A 352 12.95 -13.61 -3.33
C LEU A 352 12.59 -13.04 -4.70
N VAL A 353 13.57 -12.74 -5.54
CA VAL A 353 13.38 -12.26 -6.92
C VAL A 353 12.63 -13.31 -7.77
N GLU A 354 12.99 -14.59 -7.66
CA GLU A 354 12.30 -15.68 -8.37
C GLU A 354 10.80 -15.71 -8.03
N LYS A 355 10.43 -15.40 -6.78
CA LYS A 355 9.03 -15.39 -6.31
C LYS A 355 8.30 -14.06 -6.52
N SER A 356 8.99 -13.08 -7.07
CA SER A 356 8.45 -11.73 -7.32
C SER A 356 8.39 -11.45 -8.83
N PRO A 357 7.40 -11.96 -9.55
CA PRO A 357 7.35 -11.91 -11.02
C PRO A 357 7.30 -10.50 -11.60
N ARG A 358 6.94 -9.51 -10.80
CA ARG A 358 6.96 -8.09 -11.16
C ARG A 358 8.32 -7.42 -10.90
N GLY A 359 9.29 -8.13 -10.34
CA GLY A 359 10.52 -7.55 -9.83
C GLY A 359 10.29 -6.81 -8.49
N LEU A 360 11.37 -6.28 -7.94
CA LEU A 360 11.39 -5.61 -6.63
C LEU A 360 11.86 -4.17 -6.78
N GLY A 361 11.27 -3.25 -6.01
CA GLY A 361 11.57 -1.83 -6.07
C GLY A 361 11.38 -1.11 -4.73
N LEU A 362 11.75 0.16 -4.66
CA LEU A 362 11.61 1.00 -3.46
C LEU A 362 10.37 1.90 -3.48
N CYS A 363 9.61 1.92 -4.56
CA CYS A 363 8.46 2.81 -4.72
C CYS A 363 8.82 4.27 -4.32
N ALA A 364 7.97 4.94 -3.56
CA ALA A 364 8.18 6.33 -3.15
C ALA A 364 9.39 6.55 -2.23
N TYR A 365 9.85 5.53 -1.51
CA TYR A 365 11.04 5.67 -0.65
C TYR A 365 12.31 6.06 -1.41
N ALA A 366 12.37 5.79 -2.72
CA ALA A 366 13.50 6.16 -3.58
C ALA A 366 13.51 7.63 -4.02
N GLN A 367 12.48 8.43 -3.77
CA GLN A 367 12.36 9.80 -4.32
C GLN A 367 13.52 10.71 -3.95
N ASP A 368 14.01 10.62 -2.71
CA ASP A 368 15.10 11.49 -2.25
C ASP A 368 16.48 11.01 -2.73
N VAL A 369 16.65 9.71 -2.90
CA VAL A 369 17.87 9.10 -3.45
C VAL A 369 18.16 9.59 -4.86
N THR A 370 17.11 9.71 -5.69
CA THR A 370 17.27 10.19 -7.08
C THR A 370 17.53 11.68 -7.17
N LYS A 371 16.96 12.50 -6.27
CA LYS A 371 17.26 13.93 -6.20
C LYS A 371 18.71 14.21 -5.83
N SER A 372 19.28 13.48 -4.90
CA SER A 372 20.68 13.66 -4.48
C SER A 372 21.65 13.35 -5.63
N ARG A 373 21.38 12.36 -6.47
CA ARG A 373 22.19 12.05 -7.65
C ARG A 373 22.10 13.12 -8.74
N SER A 374 20.88 13.60 -9.05
CA SER A 374 20.68 14.65 -10.06
C SER A 374 21.29 16.01 -9.64
N THR A 375 21.22 16.35 -8.35
CA THR A 375 21.81 17.58 -7.81
C THR A 375 23.35 17.52 -7.85
N LEU A 376 23.94 16.38 -7.59
CA LEU A 376 25.39 16.15 -7.69
C LEU A 376 25.90 16.20 -9.13
N GLU A 377 25.15 15.73 -10.11
CA GLU A 377 25.50 15.82 -11.52
C GLU A 377 25.40 17.27 -12.05
N VAL A 378 24.38 18.00 -11.65
CA VAL A 378 24.23 19.44 -11.99
C VAL A 378 25.36 20.29 -11.39
N MET A 379 25.79 19.99 -10.16
CA MET A 379 26.92 20.70 -9.55
C MET A 379 28.26 20.38 -10.22
N LYS A 380 28.44 19.18 -10.81
CA LYS A 380 29.66 18.82 -11.55
C LYS A 380 29.74 19.43 -12.94
N THR A 381 28.62 19.84 -13.54
CA THR A 381 28.55 20.48 -14.84
C THR A 381 28.62 22.03 -14.77
N SER A 382 28.62 22.60 -13.57
CA SER A 382 28.66 24.07 -13.33
C SER A 382 30.04 24.57 -12.85
N ILE A 383 31.07 23.75 -12.88
CA ILE A 383 32.48 24.07 -12.66
C ILE A 383 33.24 23.80 -13.96
#